data_80d44594dd529220a15c5adc6ab543e0
#
_entry.id   80d44594dd529220a15c5adc6ab543e0
#
_cell.length_a   1.000
_cell.length_b   1.000
_cell.length_c   1.000
_cell.angle_alpha   90.00
_cell.angle_beta   90.00
_cell.angle_gamma   90.00
#
_symmetry.space_group_name_H-M   'P 1'
#
loop_
_entity.id
_entity.type
_entity.pdbx_description
1 polymer ?
#
loop_
_entity_poly.entity_id
_entity_poly.type
_entity_poly.pdbx_seq_one_letter_code
_entity_poly.pdbx_strand_id
1 'polypeptide(L)'
;MDIIITCKDRLLHLKKCIATIKDKSKIFVVCYGDEMAYRYCQTNKIRSCLTAAKDFHLSKARNLGVAETNEEWIFFCDADTLLDPTFFDSLDLKDGNYYTGEPDCSGNCIVKRSDFMGYDENIKGYGGEDSDLYISLTRNGIQKNFIGLMRYIPHSDFDRTKNYGNNKKWEQQKKNIIYLMSKHPHEFIFPQYVPNEMKTLFV
;
A
#
# COMPACT_ATOMS: atom_id res chain seq x y z
N MET A 1 11.01 -12.32 -4.93
CA MET A 1 10.17 -11.17 -4.55
C MET A 1 9.39 -11.51 -3.30
N ASP A 2 9.41 -10.65 -2.28
CA ASP A 2 8.52 -10.75 -1.12
C ASP A 2 7.20 -10.01 -1.40
N ILE A 3 6.07 -10.59 -0.93
CA ILE A 3 4.74 -9.99 -1.06
C ILE A 3 4.30 -9.55 0.33
N ILE A 4 4.29 -8.26 0.58
CA ILE A 4 3.94 -7.66 1.86
C ILE A 4 2.47 -7.25 1.84
N ILE A 5 1.67 -7.85 2.72
CA ILE A 5 0.25 -7.54 2.87
C ILE A 5 0.03 -6.95 4.25
N THR A 6 -0.63 -5.80 4.34
CA THR A 6 -1.02 -5.20 5.62
C THR A 6 -2.51 -5.46 5.87
N CYS A 7 -2.84 -5.91 7.08
CA CYS A 7 -4.22 -6.25 7.42
C CYS A 7 -4.62 -5.68 8.78
N LYS A 8 -5.78 -5.04 8.83
CA LYS A 8 -6.49 -4.66 10.05
C LYS A 8 -7.99 -4.78 9.84
N ASP A 9 -8.63 -5.67 10.62
CA ASP A 9 -10.07 -5.93 10.63
C ASP A 9 -10.65 -6.27 9.24
N ARG A 10 -9.84 -6.92 8.38
CA ARG A 10 -10.21 -7.30 7.01
C ARG A 10 -9.90 -8.76 6.68
N LEU A 11 -10.06 -9.66 7.64
CA LEU A 11 -9.73 -11.07 7.48
C LEU A 11 -10.37 -11.72 6.24
N LEU A 12 -11.63 -11.38 5.89
CA LEU A 12 -12.28 -11.95 4.71
C LEU A 12 -11.63 -11.50 3.39
N HIS A 13 -11.20 -10.24 3.31
CA HIS A 13 -10.47 -9.70 2.17
C HIS A 13 -9.10 -10.36 2.08
N LEU A 14 -8.36 -10.40 3.19
CA LEU A 14 -7.06 -11.07 3.28
C LEU A 14 -7.11 -12.52 2.79
N LYS A 15 -8.12 -13.29 3.21
CA LYS A 15 -8.30 -14.67 2.75
C LYS A 15 -8.46 -14.77 1.24
N LYS A 16 -9.29 -13.89 0.66
CA LYS A 16 -9.52 -13.85 -0.79
C LYS A 16 -8.26 -13.44 -1.55
N CYS A 17 -7.56 -12.40 -1.08
CA CYS A 17 -6.29 -11.96 -1.65
C CYS A 17 -5.25 -13.09 -1.65
N ILE A 18 -4.98 -13.70 -0.49
CA ILE A 18 -4.02 -14.80 -0.35
C ILE A 18 -4.39 -16.01 -1.22
N ALA A 19 -5.68 -16.28 -1.41
CA ALA A 19 -6.12 -17.41 -2.26
C ALA A 19 -5.70 -17.23 -3.73
N THR A 20 -5.48 -16.00 -4.19
CA THR A 20 -5.03 -15.72 -5.57
C THR A 20 -3.52 -15.83 -5.76
N ILE A 21 -2.74 -15.90 -4.68
CA ILE A 21 -1.28 -16.00 -4.72
C ILE A 21 -0.86 -17.48 -4.70
N LYS A 22 -0.21 -17.94 -5.76
CA LYS A 22 0.21 -19.34 -5.91
C LYS A 22 1.28 -19.73 -4.88
N ASP A 23 2.37 -18.98 -4.80
CA ASP A 23 3.47 -19.24 -3.87
C ASP A 23 3.30 -18.48 -2.56
N LYS A 24 2.70 -19.13 -1.58
CA LYS A 24 2.44 -18.55 -0.27
C LYS A 24 3.69 -18.38 0.58
N SER A 25 4.82 -19.02 0.24
CA SER A 25 6.09 -18.84 0.95
C SER A 25 6.66 -17.43 0.78
N LYS A 26 6.26 -16.73 -0.27
CA LYS A 26 6.66 -15.34 -0.55
C LYS A 26 5.83 -14.30 0.21
N ILE A 27 4.73 -14.70 0.84
CA ILE A 27 3.83 -13.79 1.55
C ILE A 27 4.39 -13.49 2.94
N PHE A 28 4.35 -12.21 3.31
CA PHE A 28 4.50 -11.71 4.66
C PHE A 28 3.32 -10.81 5.02
N VAL A 29 2.57 -11.16 6.07
CA VAL A 29 1.39 -10.40 6.50
C VAL A 29 1.70 -9.62 7.78
N VAL A 30 1.54 -8.30 7.72
CA VAL A 30 1.56 -7.44 8.91
C VAL A 30 0.14 -7.33 9.45
N CYS A 31 -0.16 -8.09 10.51
CA CYS A 31 -1.44 -8.07 11.21
C CYS A 31 -1.43 -6.92 12.22
N TYR A 32 -1.94 -5.76 11.81
CA TYR A 32 -1.79 -4.51 12.57
C TYR A 32 -2.86 -4.39 13.66
N GLY A 33 -2.57 -4.93 14.87
CA GLY A 33 -3.53 -5.05 15.95
C GLY A 33 -4.70 -6.00 15.62
N ASP A 34 -4.51 -6.94 14.70
CA ASP A 34 -5.54 -7.86 14.20
C ASP A 34 -5.17 -9.31 14.55
N GLU A 35 -5.57 -9.73 15.73
CA GLU A 35 -5.33 -11.10 16.20
C GLU A 35 -6.01 -12.16 15.33
N MET A 36 -7.17 -11.87 14.74
CA MET A 36 -7.90 -12.83 13.92
C MET A 36 -7.15 -13.09 12.62
N ALA A 37 -6.61 -12.06 11.97
CA ALA A 37 -5.75 -12.21 10.81
C ALA A 37 -4.46 -12.96 11.18
N TYR A 38 -3.85 -12.62 12.32
CA TYR A 38 -2.63 -13.29 12.79
C TYR A 38 -2.86 -14.78 13.02
N ARG A 39 -3.91 -15.17 13.75
CA ARG A 39 -4.26 -16.59 13.99
C ARG A 39 -4.52 -17.34 12.68
N TYR A 40 -5.19 -16.70 11.73
CA TYR A 40 -5.38 -17.27 10.39
C TYR A 40 -4.04 -17.54 9.69
N CYS A 41 -3.11 -16.58 9.72
CA CYS A 41 -1.78 -16.75 9.12
C CYS A 41 -1.02 -17.90 9.79
N GLN A 42 -1.00 -17.97 11.12
CA GLN A 42 -0.33 -19.04 11.87
C GLN A 42 -0.90 -20.43 11.51
N THR A 43 -2.24 -20.56 11.49
CA THR A 43 -2.91 -21.81 11.13
C THR A 43 -2.58 -22.28 9.71
N ASN A 44 -2.39 -21.33 8.78
CA ASN A 44 -2.09 -21.61 7.37
C ASN A 44 -0.59 -21.56 7.04
N LYS A 45 0.29 -21.47 8.06
CA LYS A 45 1.75 -21.41 7.89
C LYS A 45 2.22 -20.26 6.99
N ILE A 46 1.54 -19.10 7.05
CA ILE A 46 1.90 -17.88 6.34
C ILE A 46 2.78 -17.04 7.26
N ARG A 47 3.92 -16.57 6.75
CA ARG A 47 4.80 -15.67 7.51
C ARG A 47 4.03 -14.40 7.89
N SER A 48 4.08 -14.03 9.18
CA SER A 48 3.34 -12.87 9.66
C SER A 48 3.86 -12.37 10.99
N CYS A 49 3.59 -11.10 11.29
CA CYS A 49 3.78 -10.51 12.61
C CYS A 49 2.47 -9.87 13.09
N LEU A 50 2.35 -9.75 14.42
CA LEU A 50 1.25 -9.06 15.08
C LEU A 50 1.81 -7.82 15.79
N THR A 51 1.21 -6.65 15.53
CA THR A 51 1.54 -5.42 16.28
C THR A 51 0.52 -5.18 17.39
N ALA A 52 0.94 -4.46 18.43
CA ALA A 52 0.05 -4.09 19.56
C ALA A 52 -0.72 -2.76 19.31
N ALA A 53 -0.60 -2.15 18.13
CA ALA A 53 -1.12 -0.81 17.87
C ALA A 53 -2.65 -0.81 17.68
N LYS A 54 -3.30 0.19 18.28
CA LYS A 54 -4.76 0.40 18.19
C LYS A 54 -5.17 0.98 16.83
N ASP A 55 -4.59 2.13 16.47
CA ASP A 55 -4.94 2.84 15.25
C ASP A 55 -4.05 2.38 14.11
N PHE A 56 -4.67 2.11 12.97
CA PHE A 56 -3.95 1.64 11.80
C PHE A 56 -3.03 2.73 11.23
N HIS A 57 -1.80 2.37 11.01
CA HIS A 57 -0.79 3.23 10.41
C HIS A 57 -0.12 2.52 9.25
N LEU A 58 -0.61 2.79 8.03
CA LEU A 58 -0.24 2.02 6.85
C LEU A 58 1.26 2.12 6.53
N SER A 59 1.85 3.34 6.59
CA SER A 59 3.29 3.52 6.38
C SER A 59 4.13 2.66 7.33
N LYS A 60 3.82 2.68 8.64
CA LYS A 60 4.52 1.84 9.63
C LYS A 60 4.36 0.35 9.36
N ALA A 61 3.13 -0.07 9.00
CA ALA A 61 2.87 -1.46 8.71
C ALA A 61 3.68 -1.95 7.50
N ARG A 62 3.73 -1.16 6.42
CA ARG A 62 4.51 -1.49 5.22
C ARG A 62 6.01 -1.50 5.50
N ASN A 63 6.54 -0.49 6.22
CA ASN A 63 7.94 -0.43 6.64
C ASN A 63 8.34 -1.63 7.49
N LEU A 64 7.48 -2.03 8.44
CA LEU A 64 7.70 -3.23 9.25
C LEU A 64 7.77 -4.49 8.38
N GLY A 65 6.86 -4.63 7.40
CA GLY A 65 6.89 -5.75 6.47
C GLY A 65 8.20 -5.83 5.68
N VAL A 66 8.76 -4.68 5.28
CA VAL A 66 10.07 -4.63 4.60
C VAL A 66 11.20 -5.05 5.54
N ALA A 67 11.17 -4.65 6.81
CA ALA A 67 12.19 -5.02 7.79
C ALA A 67 12.22 -6.53 8.09
N GLU A 68 11.08 -7.22 7.96
CA GLU A 68 10.92 -8.67 8.19
C GLU A 68 11.13 -9.54 6.95
N THR A 69 11.52 -8.94 5.83
CA THR A 69 11.68 -9.60 4.52
C THR A 69 13.03 -9.24 3.89
N ASN A 70 13.50 -9.98 2.90
CA ASN A 70 14.86 -9.81 2.38
C ASN A 70 15.04 -10.05 0.87
N GLU A 71 13.99 -10.36 0.14
CA GLU A 71 14.09 -10.58 -1.31
C GLU A 71 14.43 -9.25 -2.04
N GLU A 72 15.03 -9.38 -3.21
CA GLU A 72 15.48 -8.25 -4.04
C GLU A 72 14.32 -7.32 -4.45
N TRP A 73 13.17 -7.90 -4.75
CA TRP A 73 11.96 -7.17 -5.11
C TRP A 73 10.90 -7.25 -4.03
N ILE A 74 10.20 -6.15 -3.80
CA ILE A 74 9.12 -6.02 -2.84
C ILE A 74 7.83 -5.75 -3.61
N PHE A 75 6.79 -6.51 -3.32
CA PHE A 75 5.43 -6.23 -3.77
C PHE A 75 4.56 -5.84 -2.59
N PHE A 76 4.23 -4.57 -2.45
CA PHE A 76 3.19 -4.10 -1.54
C PHE A 76 1.84 -4.42 -2.16
N CYS A 77 1.14 -5.39 -1.57
CA CYS A 77 -0.16 -5.85 -2.04
C CYS A 77 -1.23 -5.52 -1.00
N ASP A 78 -2.26 -4.78 -1.40
CA ASP A 78 -3.36 -4.46 -0.49
C ASP A 78 -4.20 -5.71 -0.20
N ALA A 79 -4.67 -5.86 1.04
CA ALA A 79 -5.44 -7.03 1.47
C ALA A 79 -6.76 -7.24 0.72
N ASP A 80 -7.23 -6.25 -0.01
CA ASP A 80 -8.43 -6.27 -0.85
C ASP A 80 -8.15 -6.41 -2.35
N THR A 81 -6.93 -6.80 -2.72
CA THR A 81 -6.52 -7.04 -4.11
C THR A 81 -6.67 -8.51 -4.48
N LEU A 82 -7.25 -8.77 -5.65
CA LEU A 82 -7.29 -10.09 -6.30
C LEU A 82 -6.33 -10.08 -7.49
N LEU A 83 -5.41 -11.02 -7.53
CA LEU A 83 -4.48 -11.19 -8.65
C LEU A 83 -5.02 -12.20 -9.65
N ASP A 84 -4.83 -11.91 -10.93
CA ASP A 84 -5.10 -12.89 -11.99
C ASP A 84 -4.13 -14.09 -11.84
N PRO A 85 -4.54 -15.31 -12.20
CA PRO A 85 -3.67 -16.49 -12.14
C PRO A 85 -2.34 -16.36 -12.92
N THR A 86 -2.31 -15.49 -13.94
CA THR A 86 -1.12 -15.24 -14.79
C THR A 86 -0.31 -14.02 -14.33
N PHE A 87 -0.72 -13.33 -13.26
CA PHE A 87 -0.09 -12.09 -12.80
C PHE A 87 1.43 -12.23 -12.67
N PHE A 88 1.90 -13.21 -11.91
CA PHE A 88 3.33 -13.37 -11.67
C PHE A 88 4.10 -13.83 -12.92
N ASP A 89 3.45 -14.58 -13.80
CA ASP A 89 4.06 -15.08 -15.05
C ASP A 89 4.22 -13.95 -16.08
N SER A 90 3.43 -12.86 -15.95
CA SER A 90 3.45 -11.69 -16.84
C SER A 90 4.44 -10.60 -16.42
N LEU A 91 5.08 -10.72 -15.25
CA LEU A 91 5.98 -9.68 -14.75
C LEU A 91 7.32 -9.67 -15.49
N ASP A 92 7.65 -8.53 -16.10
CA ASP A 92 8.97 -8.22 -16.68
C ASP A 92 9.60 -7.08 -15.86
N LEU A 93 10.20 -7.42 -14.72
CA LEU A 93 10.76 -6.45 -13.79
C LEU A 93 12.16 -6.01 -14.25
N LYS A 94 12.35 -4.70 -14.36
CA LYS A 94 13.61 -4.08 -14.83
C LYS A 94 14.14 -3.12 -13.77
N ASP A 95 15.45 -3.11 -13.60
CA ASP A 95 16.16 -2.14 -12.76
C ASP A 95 15.82 -0.70 -13.19
N GLY A 96 15.80 0.21 -12.23
CA GLY A 96 15.42 1.60 -12.47
C GLY A 96 13.93 1.82 -12.72
N ASN A 97 13.09 0.82 -12.45
CA ASN A 97 11.65 0.93 -12.61
C ASN A 97 10.91 0.53 -11.31
N TYR A 98 9.77 1.17 -11.08
CA TYR A 98 8.76 0.70 -10.13
C TYR A 98 7.42 0.55 -10.85
N TYR A 99 6.57 -0.32 -10.30
CA TYR A 99 5.34 -0.72 -10.97
C TYR A 99 4.16 -0.52 -10.03
N THR A 100 3.09 0.12 -10.52
CA THR A 100 1.86 0.34 -9.74
C THR A 100 0.68 -0.29 -10.46
N GLY A 101 -0.34 -0.69 -9.69
CA GLY A 101 -1.62 -1.03 -10.29
C GLY A 101 -2.25 0.14 -11.03
N GLU A 102 -3.23 -0.16 -11.90
CA GLU A 102 -4.11 0.84 -12.49
C GLU A 102 -4.87 1.64 -11.39
N PRO A 103 -5.56 2.74 -11.71
CA PRO A 103 -6.11 3.68 -10.73
C PRO A 103 -6.85 3.03 -9.55
N ASP A 104 -7.66 1.99 -9.81
CA ASP A 104 -8.42 1.29 -8.77
C ASP A 104 -7.54 0.40 -7.85
N CYS A 105 -6.34 0.08 -8.30
CA CYS A 105 -5.35 -0.73 -7.58
C CYS A 105 -4.05 0.03 -7.30
N SER A 106 -4.07 1.35 -7.34
CA SER A 106 -2.88 2.22 -7.26
C SER A 106 -2.11 2.14 -5.93
N GLY A 107 -2.71 1.60 -4.88
CA GLY A 107 -2.03 1.30 -3.62
C GLY A 107 -1.09 0.09 -3.69
N ASN A 108 -1.20 -0.71 -4.76
CA ASN A 108 -0.30 -1.85 -4.99
C ASN A 108 0.95 -1.37 -5.73
N CYS A 109 2.13 -1.74 -5.23
CA CYS A 109 3.40 -1.29 -5.80
C CYS A 109 4.45 -2.40 -5.76
N ILE A 110 5.13 -2.62 -6.90
CA ILE A 110 6.35 -3.43 -6.95
C ILE A 110 7.53 -2.49 -7.10
N VAL A 111 8.52 -2.63 -6.23
CA VAL A 111 9.74 -1.82 -6.23
C VAL A 111 10.95 -2.67 -5.88
N LYS A 112 12.11 -2.37 -6.47
CA LYS A 112 13.36 -3.00 -6.07
C LYS A 112 13.73 -2.55 -4.67
N ARG A 113 14.19 -3.48 -3.82
CA ARG A 113 14.53 -3.17 -2.42
C ARG A 113 15.58 -2.09 -2.28
N SER A 114 16.57 -2.06 -3.17
CA SER A 114 17.63 -1.02 -3.20
C SER A 114 17.08 0.38 -3.46
N ASP A 115 15.95 0.49 -4.15
CA ASP A 115 15.33 1.75 -4.54
C ASP A 115 14.26 2.21 -3.55
N PHE A 116 13.86 1.32 -2.64
CA PHE A 116 12.85 1.61 -1.62
C PHE A 116 13.44 2.44 -0.47
N MET A 117 12.99 3.68 -0.33
CA MET A 117 13.47 4.64 0.68
C MET A 117 12.64 4.65 1.97
N GLY A 118 11.65 3.79 2.08
CA GLY A 118 10.68 3.78 3.18
C GLY A 118 9.44 4.62 2.89
N TYR A 119 8.33 4.23 3.51
CA TYR A 119 7.14 5.07 3.59
C TYR A 119 7.31 6.12 4.68
N ASP A 120 6.87 7.34 4.44
CA ASP A 120 6.93 8.42 5.44
C ASP A 120 5.92 8.18 6.56
N GLU A 121 6.42 7.96 7.77
CA GLU A 121 5.59 7.68 8.95
C GLU A 121 4.98 8.96 9.58
N ASN A 122 5.25 10.14 9.04
CA ASN A 122 4.53 11.36 9.41
C ASN A 122 3.17 11.43 8.70
N ILE A 123 2.98 10.69 7.60
CA ILE A 123 1.70 10.57 6.91
C ILE A 123 0.82 9.59 7.71
N LYS A 124 -0.13 10.15 8.45
CA LYS A 124 -1.03 9.40 9.34
C LYS A 124 -2.45 9.43 8.82
N GLY A 125 -3.21 8.38 9.15
CA GLY A 125 -4.60 8.26 8.72
C GLY A 125 -4.69 7.83 7.26
N TYR A 126 -5.69 8.34 6.53
CA TYR A 126 -6.02 7.87 5.20
C TYR A 126 -5.37 8.71 4.10
N GLY A 127 -4.63 8.06 3.21
CA GLY A 127 -4.16 8.56 1.92
C GLY A 127 -2.91 9.46 1.99
N GLY A 128 -2.20 9.49 0.89
CA GLY A 128 -1.01 10.30 0.68
C GLY A 128 0.31 9.54 0.75
N GLU A 129 0.36 8.39 1.42
CA GLU A 129 1.58 7.61 1.61
C GLU A 129 2.13 7.04 0.30
N ASP A 130 1.24 6.55 -0.58
CA ASP A 130 1.65 6.05 -1.89
C ASP A 130 2.13 7.17 -2.78
N SER A 131 1.44 8.32 -2.76
CA SER A 131 1.85 9.52 -3.51
C SER A 131 3.24 9.99 -3.10
N ASP A 132 3.53 10.03 -1.79
CA ASP A 132 4.85 10.38 -1.27
C ASP A 132 5.95 9.45 -1.79
N LEU A 133 5.71 8.14 -1.70
CA LEU A 133 6.66 7.14 -2.19
C LEU A 133 6.89 7.32 -3.70
N TYR A 134 5.83 7.45 -4.50
CA TYR A 134 5.95 7.53 -5.96
C TYR A 134 6.64 8.81 -6.43
N ILE A 135 6.37 9.96 -5.77
CA ILE A 135 7.10 11.19 -6.02
C ILE A 135 8.58 11.00 -5.70
N SER A 136 8.87 10.42 -4.55
CA SER A 136 10.25 10.19 -4.10
C SER A 136 11.02 9.26 -5.03
N LEU A 137 10.40 8.16 -5.47
CA LEU A 137 11.00 7.24 -6.47
C LEU A 137 11.29 7.97 -7.79
N THR A 138 10.32 8.71 -8.31
CA THR A 138 10.46 9.45 -9.57
C THR A 138 11.56 10.51 -9.50
N ARG A 139 11.68 11.24 -8.37
CA ARG A 139 12.77 12.20 -8.12
C ARG A 139 14.14 11.55 -8.13
N ASN A 140 14.25 10.32 -7.70
CA ASN A 140 15.50 9.56 -7.74
C ASN A 140 15.75 8.86 -9.09
N GLY A 141 15.00 9.23 -10.12
CA GLY A 141 15.19 8.73 -11.48
C GLY A 141 14.57 7.36 -11.74
N ILE A 142 13.82 6.79 -10.80
CA ILE A 142 13.14 5.51 -10.96
C ILE A 142 11.86 5.73 -11.78
N GLN A 143 11.72 5.00 -12.88
CA GLN A 143 10.63 5.19 -13.83
C GLN A 143 9.36 4.45 -13.39
N LYS A 144 8.22 5.14 -13.47
CA LYS A 144 6.91 4.54 -13.19
C LYS A 144 6.42 3.70 -14.37
N ASN A 145 5.97 2.50 -14.06
CA ASN A 145 5.25 1.64 -15.00
C ASN A 145 3.93 1.17 -14.39
N PHE A 146 2.98 0.77 -15.24
CA PHE A 146 1.72 0.19 -14.80
C PHE A 146 1.73 -1.31 -14.99
N ILE A 147 1.12 -2.02 -14.04
CA ILE A 147 0.83 -3.44 -14.13
C ILE A 147 -0.68 -3.64 -14.01
N GLY A 148 -1.23 -4.40 -14.96
CA GLY A 148 -2.60 -4.87 -14.94
C GLY A 148 -2.76 -6.19 -14.20
N LEU A 149 -3.78 -6.95 -14.55
CA LEU A 149 -4.06 -8.30 -14.04
C LEU A 149 -4.32 -8.35 -12.53
N MET A 150 -4.81 -7.24 -11.97
CA MET A 150 -5.29 -7.16 -10.60
C MET A 150 -6.62 -6.43 -10.53
N ARG A 151 -7.43 -6.77 -9.53
CA ARG A 151 -8.74 -6.15 -9.27
C ARG A 151 -8.90 -5.96 -7.76
N TYR A 152 -9.52 -4.87 -7.35
CA TYR A 152 -9.85 -4.69 -5.94
C TYR A 152 -11.19 -5.35 -5.58
N ILE A 153 -11.34 -5.74 -4.32
CA ILE A 153 -12.61 -6.21 -3.76
C ILE A 153 -13.37 -4.97 -3.27
N PRO A 154 -14.54 -4.65 -3.86
CA PRO A 154 -15.30 -3.47 -3.47
C PRO A 154 -15.68 -3.49 -1.98
N HIS A 155 -15.53 -2.35 -1.34
CA HIS A 155 -15.97 -2.12 0.04
C HIS A 155 -16.34 -0.64 0.24
N SER A 156 -17.09 -0.34 1.31
CA SER A 156 -17.53 1.01 1.61
C SER A 156 -16.38 1.92 2.07
N ASP A 157 -16.55 3.22 1.94
CA ASP A 157 -15.61 4.20 2.50
C ASP A 157 -15.51 4.09 4.03
N PHE A 158 -16.60 3.72 4.70
CA PHE A 158 -16.57 3.45 6.14
C PHE A 158 -15.62 2.29 6.46
N ASP A 159 -15.72 1.16 5.73
CA ASP A 159 -14.82 0.02 5.94
C ASP A 159 -13.37 0.37 5.63
N ARG A 160 -13.15 1.32 4.72
CA ARG A 160 -11.82 1.80 4.35
C ARG A 160 -11.18 2.66 5.45
N THR A 161 -11.96 3.45 6.16
CA THR A 161 -11.44 4.48 7.07
C THR A 161 -11.64 4.22 8.56
N LYS A 162 -12.53 3.29 8.95
CA LYS A 162 -12.88 3.01 10.35
C LYS A 162 -11.68 2.70 11.26
N ASN A 163 -10.59 2.18 10.68
CA ASN A 163 -9.40 1.75 11.42
C ASN A 163 -8.34 2.85 11.61
N TYR A 164 -8.55 4.04 11.09
CA TYR A 164 -7.58 5.14 11.17
C TYR A 164 -7.82 6.12 12.33
N GLY A 165 -8.57 5.69 13.36
CA GLY A 165 -8.79 6.46 14.59
C GLY A 165 -9.83 7.57 14.48
N ASN A 166 -10.17 8.02 13.29
CA ASN A 166 -11.28 8.93 13.05
C ASN A 166 -11.88 8.65 11.66
N ASN A 167 -13.19 8.66 11.55
CA ASN A 167 -13.91 8.31 10.32
C ASN A 167 -13.99 9.46 9.29
N LYS A 168 -13.24 10.53 9.48
CA LYS A 168 -13.31 11.71 8.64
C LYS A 168 -12.27 11.60 7.51
N LYS A 169 -12.54 10.75 6.54
CA LYS A 169 -11.68 10.47 5.37
C LYS A 169 -11.10 11.75 4.75
N TRP A 170 -11.97 12.71 4.46
CA TRP A 170 -11.58 13.94 3.77
C TRP A 170 -10.70 14.86 4.62
N GLU A 171 -10.92 14.92 5.93
CA GLU A 171 -10.07 15.72 6.83
C GLU A 171 -8.67 15.12 6.95
N GLN A 172 -8.57 13.79 7.02
CA GLN A 172 -7.28 13.10 7.05
C GLN A 172 -6.53 13.31 5.73
N GLN A 173 -7.19 13.06 4.61
CA GLN A 173 -6.61 13.23 3.28
C GLN A 173 -6.16 14.67 3.04
N LYS A 174 -6.97 15.68 3.43
CA LYS A 174 -6.61 17.09 3.34
C LYS A 174 -5.33 17.41 4.11
N LYS A 175 -5.20 16.94 5.36
CA LYS A 175 -3.99 17.13 6.16
C LYS A 175 -2.76 16.55 5.47
N ASN A 176 -2.88 15.33 4.97
CA ASN A 176 -1.79 14.65 4.29
C ASN A 176 -1.41 15.35 2.98
N ILE A 177 -2.39 15.84 2.20
CA ILE A 177 -2.10 16.62 0.99
C ILE A 177 -1.36 17.90 1.33
N ILE A 178 -1.78 18.65 2.34
CA ILE A 178 -1.08 19.87 2.78
C ILE A 178 0.37 19.54 3.19
N TYR A 179 0.56 18.46 3.93
CA TYR A 179 1.90 18.00 4.29
C TYR A 179 2.74 17.65 3.05
N LEU A 180 2.18 16.90 2.10
CA LEU A 180 2.86 16.54 0.85
C LEU A 180 3.21 17.76 0.01
N MET A 181 2.33 18.75 -0.07
CA MET A 181 2.63 20.01 -0.76
C MET A 181 3.81 20.77 -0.15
N SER A 182 3.93 20.74 1.18
CA SER A 182 5.10 21.33 1.84
C SER A 182 6.39 20.54 1.63
N LYS A 183 6.29 19.23 1.53
CA LYS A 183 7.43 18.31 1.31
C LYS A 183 7.86 18.26 -0.16
N HIS A 184 6.90 18.40 -1.08
CA HIS A 184 7.08 18.26 -2.53
C HIS A 184 6.46 19.45 -3.30
N PRO A 185 6.94 20.69 -3.07
CA PRO A 185 6.27 21.90 -3.59
C PRO A 185 6.23 21.99 -5.11
N HIS A 186 7.16 21.34 -5.81
CA HIS A 186 7.23 21.39 -7.28
C HIS A 186 6.31 20.40 -7.98
N GLU A 187 5.93 19.30 -7.34
CA GLU A 187 5.09 18.25 -7.91
C GLU A 187 3.60 18.53 -7.77
N PHE A 188 3.22 19.29 -6.73
CA PHE A 188 1.83 19.65 -6.47
C PHE A 188 1.35 20.92 -7.18
N ILE A 189 2.20 21.55 -8.00
CA ILE A 189 1.79 22.67 -8.88
C ILE A 189 0.81 22.20 -9.95
N PHE A 190 0.69 20.87 -10.21
CA PHE A 190 -0.20 20.33 -11.24
C PHE A 190 -1.55 19.90 -10.63
N PRO A 191 -2.67 20.50 -11.10
CA PRO A 191 -4.03 20.22 -10.61
C PRO A 191 -4.46 18.74 -10.66
N GLN A 192 -3.80 17.92 -11.45
CA GLN A 192 -4.12 16.52 -11.65
C GLN A 192 -3.94 15.64 -10.40
N TYR A 193 -3.12 16.06 -9.42
CA TYR A 193 -2.89 15.33 -8.17
C TYR A 193 -3.82 15.78 -7.04
N VAL A 194 -4.57 16.86 -7.24
CA VAL A 194 -5.51 17.38 -6.26
C VAL A 194 -6.90 16.86 -6.61
N PRO A 195 -7.58 16.13 -5.70
CA PRO A 195 -8.97 15.75 -5.90
C PRO A 195 -9.82 16.96 -6.27
N ASN A 196 -10.78 16.79 -7.19
CA ASN A 196 -11.60 17.91 -7.69
C ASN A 196 -12.27 18.71 -6.57
N GLU A 197 -12.69 18.01 -5.50
CA GLU A 197 -13.32 18.61 -4.32
C GLU A 197 -12.37 19.52 -3.53
N MET A 198 -11.06 19.38 -3.75
CA MET A 198 -10.04 20.17 -3.06
C MET A 198 -9.45 21.28 -3.93
N LYS A 199 -9.77 21.33 -5.23
CA LYS A 199 -9.27 22.37 -6.14
C LYS A 199 -9.69 23.77 -5.72
N THR A 200 -10.84 23.91 -5.08
CA THR A 200 -11.34 25.19 -4.54
C THR A 200 -10.52 25.77 -3.38
N LEU A 201 -9.60 24.99 -2.80
CA LEU A 201 -8.71 25.45 -1.73
C LEU A 201 -7.45 26.13 -2.25
N PHE A 202 -7.23 26.13 -3.57
CA PHE A 202 -6.00 26.62 -4.22
C PHE A 202 -6.30 27.73 -5.24
N VAL A 203 -7.51 28.28 -5.23
CA VAL A 203 -7.92 29.45 -6.02
C VAL A 203 -7.91 30.71 -5.16
#